data_8a357b38e8d693d9c04b0b198ea898c9
#
_entry.id   8a357b38e8d693d9c04b0b198ea898c9
#
_cell.length_a   1.000
_cell.length_b   1.000
_cell.length_c   1.000
_cell.angle_alpha   90.00
_cell.angle_beta   90.00
_cell.angle_gamma   90.00
#
_symmetry.space_group_name_H-M   'P 1'
#
loop_
_entity.id
_entity.type
_entity.pdbx_description
1 polymer ?
#
loop_
_entity_poly.entity_id
_entity_poly.type
_entity_poly.pdbx_seq_one_letter_code
_entity_poly.pdbx_strand_id
1 'polypeptide(L)'
;MIIAIILKQLIVTGAHSEARWDAFLYKYKILHPLAWLVERFISTPATHFAHHGKSPEDGISNPNGNYSNMFFLWDVIFGTARITRKYPEVYGIPDDPEDSWKSHLYYPFVKSDKTGSEIAV
;
A
#
# COMPACT_ATOMS: atom_id res chain seq x y z
N MET A 1 23.27 -14.58 -0.41
CA MET A 1 22.34 -14.10 -1.47
C MET A 1 20.95 -14.73 -1.39
N ILE A 2 20.79 -16.05 -1.42
CA ILE A 2 19.49 -16.76 -1.39
C ILE A 2 18.66 -16.40 -0.16
N ILE A 3 19.22 -16.41 1.04
CA ILE A 3 18.52 -16.06 2.29
C ILE A 3 17.92 -14.65 2.23
N ALA A 4 18.66 -13.67 1.69
CA ALA A 4 18.16 -12.30 1.56
C ALA A 4 16.97 -12.21 0.59
N ILE A 5 16.98 -13.00 -0.49
CA ILE A 5 15.86 -13.06 -1.44
C ILE A 5 14.64 -13.68 -0.78
N ILE A 6 14.81 -14.76 -0.02
CA ILE A 6 13.72 -15.42 0.70
C ILE A 6 13.11 -14.47 1.75
N LEU A 7 13.94 -13.80 2.55
CA LEU A 7 13.47 -12.83 3.55
C LEU A 7 12.72 -11.67 2.90
N LYS A 8 13.27 -11.11 1.82
CA LYS A 8 12.58 -10.08 1.05
C LYS A 8 11.20 -10.57 0.60
N GLN A 9 11.14 -11.75 -0.02
CA GLN A 9 9.90 -12.30 -0.54
C GLN A 9 8.86 -12.53 0.57
N LEU A 10 9.28 -13.05 1.72
CA LEU A 10 8.39 -13.25 2.87
C LEU A 10 7.81 -11.92 3.38
N ILE A 11 8.64 -10.89 3.53
CA ILE A 11 8.18 -9.58 4.01
C ILE A 11 7.23 -8.93 2.99
N VAL A 12 7.59 -8.92 1.71
CA VAL A 12 6.77 -8.32 0.65
C VAL A 12 5.43 -9.05 0.53
N THR A 13 5.44 -10.39 0.48
CA THR A 13 4.21 -11.19 0.43
C THR A 13 3.37 -10.98 1.70
N GLY A 14 4.02 -10.93 2.86
CA GLY A 14 3.37 -10.65 4.13
C GLY A 14 2.70 -9.28 4.17
N ALA A 15 3.33 -8.24 3.61
CA ALA A 15 2.76 -6.88 3.54
C ALA A 15 1.53 -6.81 2.62
N HIS A 16 1.48 -7.62 1.56
CA HIS A 16 0.35 -7.71 0.64
C HIS A 16 -0.73 -8.74 1.07
N SER A 17 -0.53 -9.38 2.21
CA SER A 17 -1.43 -10.45 2.65
C SER A 17 -2.72 -9.91 3.25
N GLU A 18 -3.86 -10.40 2.79
CA GLU A 18 -5.16 -10.16 3.42
C GLU A 18 -5.30 -10.82 4.81
N ALA A 19 -4.35 -11.68 5.17
CA ALA A 19 -4.35 -12.33 6.49
C ALA A 19 -4.22 -11.34 7.66
N ARG A 20 -3.84 -10.08 7.39
CA ARG A 20 -3.75 -8.99 8.40
C ARG A 20 -3.08 -9.44 9.68
N TRP A 21 -1.94 -10.13 9.54
CA TRP A 21 -1.19 -10.72 10.66
C TRP A 21 -0.77 -9.66 11.70
N ASP A 22 -0.57 -8.41 11.28
CA ASP A 22 -0.24 -7.28 12.14
C ASP A 22 -1.43 -6.84 13.03
N ALA A 23 -2.66 -7.13 12.65
CA ALA A 23 -3.84 -6.86 13.48
C ALA A 23 -3.75 -7.54 14.86
N PHE A 24 -3.10 -8.72 14.91
CA PHE A 24 -2.84 -9.39 16.18
C PHE A 24 -1.96 -8.53 17.13
N LEU A 25 -0.95 -7.85 16.59
CA LEU A 25 -0.07 -6.96 17.35
C LEU A 25 -0.82 -5.73 17.91
N TYR A 26 -1.86 -5.29 17.20
CA TYR A 26 -2.66 -4.12 17.61
C TYR A 26 -3.74 -4.47 18.61
N LYS A 27 -4.21 -5.72 18.59
CA LYS A 27 -5.29 -6.21 19.47
C LYS A 27 -4.90 -6.22 20.95
N TYR A 28 -3.67 -6.60 21.28
CA TYR A 28 -3.23 -6.78 22.66
C TYR A 28 -2.28 -5.66 23.08
N LYS A 29 -2.66 -4.90 24.11
CA LYS A 29 -1.87 -3.75 24.60
C LYS A 29 -0.42 -4.12 24.98
N ILE A 30 -0.20 -5.33 25.50
CA ILE A 30 1.14 -5.81 25.85
C ILE A 30 2.07 -5.95 24.63
N LEU A 31 1.49 -6.13 23.43
CA LEU A 31 2.22 -6.24 22.17
C LEU A 31 2.47 -4.88 21.48
N HIS A 32 1.91 -3.79 22.01
CA HIS A 32 2.08 -2.47 21.38
C HIS A 32 3.55 -2.00 21.26
N PRO A 33 4.46 -2.27 22.21
CA PRO A 33 5.88 -1.94 22.01
C PRO A 33 6.51 -2.72 20.85
N LEU A 34 6.14 -4.00 20.70
CA LEU A 34 6.58 -4.82 19.56
C LEU A 34 5.95 -4.31 18.26
N ALA A 35 4.66 -4.00 18.25
CA ALA A 35 3.99 -3.40 17.10
C ALA A 35 4.69 -2.11 16.67
N TRP A 36 5.03 -1.24 17.63
CA TRP A 36 5.72 0.02 17.39
C TRP A 36 7.07 -0.19 16.70
N LEU A 37 7.82 -1.21 17.10
CA LEU A 37 9.09 -1.56 16.48
C LEU A 37 8.87 -2.12 15.07
N VAL A 38 8.02 -3.14 14.94
CA VAL A 38 7.77 -3.84 13.67
C VAL A 38 7.29 -2.87 12.58
N GLU A 39 6.26 -2.06 12.88
CA GLU A 39 5.64 -1.13 11.92
C GLU A 39 6.55 0.03 11.49
N ARG A 40 7.73 0.20 12.10
CA ARG A 40 8.72 1.21 11.70
C ARG A 40 9.91 0.64 10.97
N PHE A 41 10.15 -0.66 11.09
CA PHE A 41 11.28 -1.31 10.42
C PHE A 41 10.88 -2.04 9.16
N ILE A 42 9.73 -2.73 9.17
CA ILE A 42 9.25 -3.49 8.02
C ILE A 42 7.84 -3.06 7.64
N SER A 43 7.53 -3.22 6.35
CA SER A 43 6.17 -2.99 5.86
C SER A 43 5.23 -4.07 6.40
N THR A 44 4.15 -3.62 7.02
CA THR A 44 3.05 -4.47 7.50
C THR A 44 1.85 -4.32 6.59
N PRO A 45 0.85 -5.23 6.64
CA PRO A 45 -0.39 -5.03 5.89
C PRO A 45 -1.03 -3.66 6.14
N ALA A 46 -1.13 -3.19 7.39
CA ALA A 46 -1.74 -1.90 7.68
C ALA A 46 -0.98 -0.71 7.05
N THR A 47 0.36 -0.72 7.08
CA THR A 47 1.16 0.35 6.48
C THR A 47 1.16 0.28 4.95
N HIS A 48 1.20 -0.92 4.37
CA HIS A 48 1.25 -1.09 2.92
C HIS A 48 -0.11 -0.91 2.26
N PHE A 49 -1.19 -1.40 2.86
CA PHE A 49 -2.54 -1.14 2.37
C PHE A 49 -2.93 0.34 2.45
N ALA A 50 -2.39 1.09 3.40
CA ALA A 50 -2.53 2.54 3.40
C ALA A 50 -1.96 3.18 2.12
N HIS A 51 -0.85 2.68 1.57
CA HIS A 51 -0.31 3.12 0.28
C HIS A 51 -1.27 2.83 -0.88
N HIS A 52 -1.93 1.68 -0.87
CA HIS A 52 -2.91 1.29 -1.89
C HIS A 52 -4.30 1.91 -1.70
N GLY A 53 -4.54 2.64 -0.63
CA GLY A 53 -5.82 3.29 -0.39
C GLY A 53 -6.09 4.42 -1.38
N LYS A 54 -7.36 4.53 -1.82
CA LYS A 54 -7.76 5.42 -2.92
C LYS A 54 -7.67 6.90 -2.57
N SER A 55 -8.07 7.31 -1.37
CA SER A 55 -8.14 8.72 -1.00
C SER A 55 -7.58 8.98 0.40
N PRO A 56 -6.69 9.97 0.58
CA PRO A 56 -6.18 10.36 1.88
C PRO A 56 -7.23 10.99 2.82
N GLU A 57 -8.41 11.32 2.29
CA GLU A 57 -9.52 11.94 3.03
C GLU A 57 -10.16 10.98 4.05
N ASP A 58 -9.98 9.66 3.87
CA ASP A 58 -10.41 8.64 4.83
C ASP A 58 -9.61 8.68 6.15
N GLY A 59 -8.54 9.49 6.21
CA GLY A 59 -7.66 9.59 7.36
C GLY A 59 -6.72 8.38 7.54
N ILE A 60 -6.76 7.38 6.64
CA ILE A 60 -6.00 6.13 6.69
C ILE A 60 -5.07 6.02 5.48
N SER A 61 -5.61 6.18 4.29
CA SER A 61 -4.90 6.05 3.02
C SER A 61 -3.75 7.05 2.88
N ASN A 62 -2.65 6.60 2.29
CA ASN A 62 -1.46 7.41 2.04
C ASN A 62 -0.86 7.09 0.67
N PRO A 63 -1.59 7.34 -0.43
CA PRO A 63 -1.14 7.00 -1.79
C PRO A 63 0.15 7.71 -2.19
N ASN A 64 0.43 8.86 -1.58
CA ASN A 64 1.64 9.65 -1.78
C ASN A 64 2.69 9.46 -0.67
N GLY A 65 2.73 8.30 -0.06
CA GLY A 65 3.67 7.90 0.98
C GLY A 65 3.64 6.40 1.21
N ASN A 66 4.26 5.91 2.29
CA ASN A 66 4.35 4.49 2.60
C ASN A 66 4.87 3.65 1.41
N TYR A 67 5.85 4.19 0.68
CA TYR A 67 6.35 3.61 -0.58
C TYR A 67 7.07 2.28 -0.39
N SER A 68 7.65 2.06 0.78
CA SER A 68 8.45 0.87 1.04
C SER A 68 7.59 -0.38 1.11
N ASN A 69 7.95 -1.37 0.33
CA ASN A 69 7.33 -2.69 0.37
C ASN A 69 8.09 -3.70 1.24
N MET A 70 9.24 -3.32 1.79
CA MET A 70 10.09 -4.15 2.66
C MET A 70 10.56 -3.39 3.89
N PHE A 71 11.51 -2.46 3.73
CA PHE A 71 12.08 -1.68 4.84
C PHE A 71 11.32 -0.37 5.03
N PHE A 72 10.30 -0.40 5.84
CA PHE A 72 9.46 0.77 6.14
C PHE A 72 10.23 1.90 6.88
N LEU A 73 11.40 1.56 7.42
CA LEU A 73 12.29 2.52 8.06
C LEU A 73 12.64 3.70 7.15
N TRP A 74 12.72 3.48 5.83
CA TRP A 74 12.97 4.58 4.88
C TRP A 74 11.84 5.59 4.84
N ASP A 75 10.57 5.14 4.84
CA ASP A 75 9.44 6.05 4.93
C ASP A 75 9.43 6.85 6.24
N VAL A 76 9.85 6.22 7.36
CA VAL A 76 9.97 6.89 8.65
C VAL A 76 11.06 7.97 8.60
N ILE A 77 12.24 7.65 8.04
CA ILE A 77 13.38 8.58 7.96
C ILE A 77 13.07 9.76 7.04
N PHE A 78 12.42 9.51 5.89
CA PHE A 78 12.10 10.55 4.91
C PHE A 78 10.77 11.28 5.21
N GLY A 79 10.06 10.90 6.28
CA GLY A 79 8.83 11.57 6.69
C GLY A 79 7.62 11.25 5.80
N THR A 80 7.68 10.20 4.98
CA THR A 80 6.57 9.74 4.14
C THR A 80 5.67 8.70 4.82
N ALA A 81 6.07 8.25 6.02
CA ALA A 81 5.35 7.24 6.78
C ALA A 81 4.06 7.77 7.39
N ARG A 82 2.97 7.06 7.17
CA ARG A 82 1.70 7.21 7.88
C ARG A 82 1.31 5.90 8.53
N ILE A 83 1.30 5.85 9.85
CA ILE A 83 1.03 4.64 10.64
C ILE A 83 -0.26 4.87 11.42
N THR A 84 -1.36 4.30 10.93
CA THR A 84 -2.70 4.44 11.54
C THR A 84 -3.16 3.19 12.27
N ARG A 85 -2.51 2.04 12.02
CA ARG A 85 -2.93 0.70 12.47
C ARG A 85 -4.34 0.33 12.01
N LYS A 86 -4.81 0.97 10.95
CA LYS A 86 -6.11 0.75 10.32
C LYS A 86 -5.91 0.39 8.86
N TYR A 87 -6.94 -0.15 8.25
CA TYR A 87 -6.95 -0.55 6.86
C TYR A 87 -7.93 0.32 6.08
N PRO A 88 -7.57 0.81 4.89
CA PRO A 88 -8.51 1.50 4.02
C PRO A 88 -9.70 0.58 3.66
N GLU A 89 -10.86 1.17 3.45
CA GLU A 89 -12.03 0.44 2.96
C GLU A 89 -12.05 0.38 1.43
N VAL A 90 -11.48 1.39 0.77
CA VAL A 90 -11.45 1.50 -0.69
C VAL A 90 -10.01 1.60 -1.17
N TYR A 91 -9.66 0.72 -2.11
CA TYR A 91 -8.35 0.65 -2.75
C TYR A 91 -8.43 1.13 -4.19
N GLY A 92 -7.32 1.58 -4.74
CA GLY A 92 -7.19 1.96 -6.14
C GLY A 92 -6.46 3.29 -6.35
N ILE A 93 -6.41 3.72 -7.59
CA ILE A 93 -5.79 4.98 -7.99
C ILE A 93 -6.88 6.05 -7.96
N PRO A 94 -6.63 7.24 -7.35
CA PRO A 94 -7.55 8.36 -7.47
C PRO A 94 -7.80 8.68 -8.95
N ASP A 95 -9.06 8.96 -9.29
CA ASP A 95 -9.47 9.33 -10.63
C ASP A 95 -9.13 8.32 -11.75
N ASP A 96 -8.88 7.06 -11.36
CA ASP A 96 -8.69 5.99 -12.34
C ASP A 96 -10.00 5.80 -13.14
N PRO A 97 -9.99 6.02 -14.46
CA PRO A 97 -11.17 5.81 -15.28
C PRO A 97 -11.52 4.30 -15.25
N GLU A 98 -12.81 4.01 -15.18
CA GLU A 98 -13.31 2.63 -15.33
C GLU A 98 -13.07 2.15 -16.75
N ASP A 99 -11.88 1.64 -16.99
CA ASP A 99 -11.48 1.08 -18.27
C ASP A 99 -12.03 -0.32 -18.46
N SER A 100 -12.35 -0.65 -19.72
CA SER A 100 -12.73 -2.02 -20.05
C SER A 100 -11.54 -2.96 -19.90
N TRP A 101 -11.79 -4.22 -19.57
CA TRP A 101 -10.74 -5.25 -19.54
C TRP A 101 -9.96 -5.36 -20.87
N LYS A 102 -10.61 -5.01 -22.00
CA LYS A 102 -9.98 -4.97 -23.34
C LYS A 102 -8.94 -3.87 -23.44
N SER A 103 -9.21 -2.68 -22.88
CA SER A 103 -8.24 -1.58 -22.82
C SER A 103 -7.00 -1.98 -22.04
N HIS A 104 -7.17 -2.66 -20.89
CA HIS A 104 -6.04 -3.13 -20.10
C HIS A 104 -5.22 -4.21 -20.80
N LEU A 105 -5.90 -5.17 -21.46
CA LEU A 105 -5.22 -6.30 -22.11
C LEU A 105 -4.47 -5.90 -23.39
N TYR A 106 -5.05 -4.99 -24.18
CA TYR A 106 -4.52 -4.62 -25.49
C TYR A 106 -3.84 -3.23 -25.51
N TYR A 107 -3.55 -2.66 -24.35
CA TYR A 107 -2.76 -1.42 -24.31
C TYR A 107 -1.36 -1.65 -24.91
N PRO A 108 -0.82 -0.72 -25.74
CA PRO A 108 -1.34 0.60 -26.14
C PRO A 108 -2.21 0.61 -27.42
N PHE A 109 -2.58 -0.54 -27.97
CA PHE A 109 -3.30 -0.66 -29.24
C PHE A 109 -4.79 -0.27 -29.10
N VAL A 110 -5.37 -0.54 -27.93
CA VAL A 110 -6.74 -0.13 -27.58
C VAL A 110 -6.63 0.86 -26.42
N LYS A 111 -6.99 2.10 -26.65
CA LYS A 111 -7.06 3.14 -25.62
C LYS A 111 -8.48 3.25 -25.09
N SER A 112 -8.63 3.67 -23.83
CA SER A 112 -9.94 4.02 -23.28
C SER A 112 -10.51 5.24 -23.98
N ASP A 113 -11.78 5.19 -24.37
CA ASP A 113 -12.48 6.32 -24.98
C ASP A 113 -12.64 7.52 -24.01
N LYS A 114 -12.41 7.30 -22.71
CA LYS A 114 -12.55 8.33 -21.66
C LYS A 114 -11.32 9.24 -21.49
N THR A 115 -10.17 8.84 -22.02
CA THR A 115 -8.92 9.64 -21.90
C THR A 115 -8.86 10.78 -22.93
N GLY A 116 -9.80 10.86 -23.86
CA GLY A 116 -9.80 11.81 -24.98
C GLY A 116 -10.55 13.13 -24.76
N SER A 117 -11.26 13.30 -23.65
CA SER A 117 -12.16 14.46 -23.48
C SER A 117 -11.64 15.60 -22.60
N GLU A 118 -10.48 15.48 -21.98
CA GLU A 118 -9.95 16.52 -21.07
C GLU A 118 -8.57 17.10 -21.43
N ILE A 119 -8.00 16.76 -22.59
CA ILE A 119 -6.82 17.46 -23.09
C ILE A 119 -7.17 18.23 -24.37
N ALA A 120 -8.06 19.18 -24.20
CA ALA A 120 -8.29 20.23 -25.18
C ALA A 120 -8.66 21.53 -24.43
N VAL A 121 -7.65 22.17 -23.85
CA VAL A 121 -7.54 23.65 -23.74
C VAL A 121 -6.08 24.01 -23.57
#